data_3021533d2d8b9367ef63168e48e5d42c
#
_entry.id   3021533d2d8b9367ef63168e48e5d42c
#
_cell.length_a   1.000
_cell.length_b   1.000
_cell.length_c   1.000
_cell.angle_alpha   90.00
_cell.angle_beta   90.00
_cell.angle_gamma   90.00
#
_symmetry.space_group_name_H-M   'P 1'
#
loop_
_entity.id
_entity.type
_entity.pdbx_description
1 polymer ?
#
loop_
_entity_poly.entity_id
_entity_poly.type
_entity_poly.pdbx_seq_one_letter_code
_entity_poly.pdbx_strand_id
1 'polypeptide(L)'
;VGATTRAGLLPAPLRDRFGFTAHLDFYEAGELEVIIRRSAALLGVPLRGDGGQEIAGRSRGTPRIANRLLRRVRDYAEVRGDGVVTLGIARAALELYEVDEQGLDRLDRAVLAALVSRFGGGPVGLSTLAVAVGEEAETVEVVAEPFLVRAGLMARTPRGRVATPAAWEHLGLTPPDLSRAPGTLFE
;
A
#
# COMPACT_ATOMS: atom_id res chain seq x y z
N VAL A 1 -2.72 27.01 -10.81
CA VAL A 1 -3.10 25.64 -10.43
C VAL A 1 -2.23 25.20 -9.29
N GLY A 2 -2.81 24.58 -8.25
CA GLY A 2 -2.09 23.99 -7.12
C GLY A 2 -2.58 22.58 -6.87
N ALA A 3 -1.75 21.74 -6.24
CA ALA A 3 -2.13 20.40 -5.79
C ALA A 3 -1.58 20.16 -4.37
N THR A 4 -2.35 19.53 -3.53
CA THR A 4 -1.96 19.18 -2.17
C THR A 4 -2.69 17.91 -1.71
N THR A 5 -2.04 17.12 -0.89
CA THR A 5 -2.67 16.01 -0.17
C THR A 5 -3.28 16.44 1.18
N ARG A 6 -3.05 17.70 1.58
CA ARG A 6 -3.47 18.27 2.87
C ARG A 6 -4.25 19.58 2.65
N ALA A 7 -5.37 19.53 1.94
CA ALA A 7 -6.20 20.70 1.66
C ALA A 7 -6.65 21.46 2.92
N GLY A 8 -6.85 20.74 4.03
CA GLY A 8 -7.23 21.34 5.33
C GLY A 8 -6.15 22.23 5.96
N LEU A 9 -4.88 22.13 5.53
CA LEU A 9 -3.80 22.97 6.01
C LEU A 9 -3.65 24.27 5.20
N LEU A 10 -4.39 24.42 4.10
CA LEU A 10 -4.36 25.66 3.32
C LEU A 10 -5.13 26.75 4.07
N PRO A 11 -4.52 27.94 4.28
CA PRO A 11 -5.21 29.09 4.84
C PRO A 11 -6.47 29.47 3.99
N ALA A 12 -7.55 29.85 4.64
CA ALA A 12 -8.78 30.21 3.96
C ALA A 12 -8.58 31.25 2.84
N PRO A 13 -7.80 32.36 3.03
CA PRO A 13 -7.59 33.35 1.97
C PRO A 13 -6.89 32.77 0.72
N LEU A 14 -6.07 31.74 0.88
CA LEU A 14 -5.43 31.07 -0.26
C LEU A 14 -6.42 30.14 -0.96
N ARG A 15 -7.19 29.37 -0.20
CA ARG A 15 -8.19 28.44 -0.73
C ARG A 15 -9.27 29.16 -1.52
N ASP A 16 -9.73 30.34 -1.04
CA ASP A 16 -10.79 31.14 -1.67
C ASP A 16 -10.37 31.77 -2.99
N ARG A 17 -9.05 31.84 -3.28
CA ARG A 17 -8.54 32.29 -4.57
C ARG A 17 -8.59 31.24 -5.67
N PHE A 18 -8.85 29.98 -5.36
CA PHE A 18 -9.06 28.93 -6.34
C PHE A 18 -10.54 28.87 -6.70
N GLY A 19 -10.88 29.11 -7.96
CA GLY A 19 -12.26 29.10 -8.46
C GLY A 19 -12.86 27.69 -8.60
N PHE A 20 -12.03 26.64 -8.49
CA PHE A 20 -12.46 25.25 -8.60
C PHE A 20 -11.55 24.33 -7.79
N THR A 21 -12.15 23.41 -7.04
CA THR A 21 -11.43 22.36 -6.30
C THR A 21 -11.85 21.00 -6.85
N ALA A 22 -10.90 20.25 -7.41
CA ALA A 22 -11.09 18.87 -7.83
C ALA A 22 -10.53 17.92 -6.78
N HIS A 23 -11.24 16.83 -6.53
CA HIS A 23 -10.73 15.70 -5.77
C HIS A 23 -10.21 14.65 -6.75
N LEU A 24 -9.02 14.11 -6.48
CA LEU A 24 -8.42 13.05 -7.29
C LEU A 24 -8.40 11.78 -6.45
N ASP A 25 -9.20 10.81 -6.85
CA ASP A 25 -9.28 9.51 -6.21
C ASP A 25 -8.17 8.56 -6.68
N PHE A 26 -8.05 7.44 -6.00
CA PHE A 26 -7.17 6.38 -6.43
C PHE A 26 -7.76 5.69 -7.67
N TYR A 27 -6.86 5.22 -8.54
CA TYR A 27 -7.24 4.49 -9.74
C TYR A 27 -7.60 3.05 -9.42
N GLU A 28 -8.58 2.52 -10.13
CA GLU A 28 -8.87 1.10 -10.15
C GLU A 28 -7.78 0.31 -10.91
N ALA A 29 -7.66 -0.99 -10.64
CA ALA A 29 -6.63 -1.82 -11.25
C ALA A 29 -6.71 -1.81 -12.79
N GLY A 30 -7.92 -1.84 -13.37
CA GLY A 30 -8.12 -1.78 -14.81
C GLY A 30 -7.65 -0.46 -15.42
N GLU A 31 -7.86 0.66 -14.75
CA GLU A 31 -7.39 1.98 -15.20
C GLU A 31 -5.86 2.06 -15.14
N LEU A 32 -5.25 1.51 -14.08
CA LEU A 32 -3.79 1.42 -13.97
C LEU A 32 -3.19 0.52 -15.03
N GLU A 33 -3.87 -0.57 -15.41
CA GLU A 33 -3.41 -1.42 -16.51
C GLU A 33 -3.31 -0.65 -17.82
N VAL A 34 -4.27 0.20 -18.14
CA VAL A 34 -4.22 1.08 -19.33
C VAL A 34 -3.00 2.00 -19.28
N ILE A 35 -2.75 2.60 -18.11
CA ILE A 35 -1.57 3.47 -17.89
C ILE A 35 -0.26 2.66 -18.07
N ILE A 36 -0.19 1.45 -17.52
CA ILE A 36 0.97 0.56 -17.62
C ILE A 36 1.24 0.17 -19.08
N ARG A 37 0.20 -0.22 -19.83
CA ARG A 37 0.33 -0.56 -21.25
C ARG A 37 0.85 0.61 -22.08
N ARG A 38 0.32 1.81 -21.84
CA ARG A 38 0.81 3.04 -22.48
C ARG A 38 2.29 3.30 -22.11
N SER A 39 2.63 3.22 -20.84
CA SER A 39 4.00 3.46 -20.38
C SER A 39 4.97 2.43 -20.90
N ALA A 40 4.57 1.16 -20.97
CA ALA A 40 5.36 0.09 -21.54
C ALA A 40 5.66 0.34 -23.04
N ALA A 41 4.64 0.76 -23.80
CA ALA A 41 4.83 1.11 -25.20
C ALA A 41 5.84 2.27 -25.38
N LEU A 42 5.75 3.31 -24.54
CA LEU A 42 6.70 4.43 -24.57
C LEU A 42 8.13 4.04 -24.17
N LEU A 43 8.27 3.03 -23.31
CA LEU A 43 9.56 2.50 -22.86
C LEU A 43 10.11 1.39 -23.78
N GLY A 44 9.35 1.00 -24.81
CA GLY A 44 9.73 -0.11 -25.70
C GLY A 44 9.70 -1.47 -25.01
N VAL A 45 8.90 -1.64 -23.95
CA VAL A 45 8.79 -2.89 -23.18
C VAL A 45 7.65 -3.74 -23.71
N PRO A 46 7.91 -4.93 -24.27
CA PRO A 46 6.84 -5.82 -24.69
C PRO A 46 6.09 -6.39 -23.49
N LEU A 47 4.77 -6.14 -23.41
CA LEU A 47 3.86 -6.75 -22.43
C LEU A 47 3.06 -7.86 -23.11
N ARG A 48 3.01 -9.05 -22.51
CA ARG A 48 2.22 -10.19 -22.99
C ARG A 48 1.31 -10.73 -21.89
N GLY A 49 0.10 -11.14 -22.30
CA GLY A 49 -0.90 -11.69 -21.38
C GLY A 49 -1.22 -10.73 -20.24
N ASP A 50 -1.31 -11.27 -19.03
CA ASP A 50 -1.77 -10.57 -17.82
C ASP A 50 -0.63 -9.89 -17.01
N GLY A 51 0.58 -9.79 -17.61
CA GLY A 51 1.71 -9.15 -16.92
C GLY A 51 1.45 -7.69 -16.53
N GLY A 52 0.75 -6.94 -17.37
CA GLY A 52 0.32 -5.57 -17.06
C GLY A 52 -0.72 -5.51 -15.93
N GLN A 53 -1.68 -6.42 -15.94
CA GLN A 53 -2.72 -6.55 -14.92
C GLN A 53 -2.11 -6.90 -13.55
N GLU A 54 -1.15 -7.82 -13.51
CA GLU A 54 -0.44 -8.20 -12.28
C GLU A 54 0.29 -6.99 -11.65
N ILE A 55 0.98 -6.19 -12.46
CA ILE A 55 1.62 -4.96 -11.98
C ILE A 55 0.58 -3.95 -11.49
N ALA A 56 -0.54 -3.80 -12.22
CA ALA A 56 -1.62 -2.88 -11.86
C ALA A 56 -2.24 -3.23 -10.52
N GLY A 57 -2.54 -4.51 -10.28
CA GLY A 57 -3.14 -5.00 -9.03
C GLY A 57 -2.29 -4.68 -7.80
N ARG A 58 -0.95 -4.73 -7.94
CA ARG A 58 -0.02 -4.42 -6.83
C ARG A 58 0.39 -2.94 -6.74
N SER A 59 -0.20 -2.07 -7.57
CA SER A 59 0.19 -0.65 -7.68
C SER A 59 -0.53 0.30 -6.73
N ARG A 60 -1.31 -0.21 -5.79
CA ARG A 60 -1.96 0.57 -4.72
C ARG A 60 -2.82 1.74 -5.24
N GLY A 61 -3.46 1.62 -6.39
CA GLY A 61 -4.28 2.68 -6.98
C GLY A 61 -3.50 3.92 -7.45
N THR A 62 -2.16 3.83 -7.63
CA THR A 62 -1.32 4.99 -7.86
C THR A 62 -0.48 4.86 -9.12
N PRO A 63 -0.64 5.74 -10.15
CA PRO A 63 0.14 5.71 -11.39
C PRO A 63 1.66 5.82 -11.18
N ARG A 64 2.10 6.55 -10.15
CA ARG A 64 3.52 6.66 -9.80
C ARG A 64 4.10 5.32 -9.37
N ILE A 65 3.35 4.56 -8.54
CA ILE A 65 3.77 3.23 -8.10
C ILE A 65 3.74 2.27 -9.28
N ALA A 66 2.68 2.27 -10.09
CA ALA A 66 2.54 1.46 -11.28
C ALA A 66 3.74 1.60 -12.23
N ASN A 67 4.11 2.85 -12.55
CA ASN A 67 5.27 3.13 -13.39
C ASN A 67 6.61 2.73 -12.73
N ARG A 68 6.73 2.85 -11.42
CA ARG A 68 7.91 2.38 -10.68
C ARG A 68 8.03 0.87 -10.75
N LEU A 69 6.93 0.14 -10.51
CA LEU A 69 6.91 -1.32 -10.59
C LEU A 69 7.16 -1.80 -12.01
N LEU A 70 6.56 -1.16 -13.03
CA LEU A 70 6.81 -1.49 -14.43
C LEU A 70 8.31 -1.41 -14.78
N ARG A 71 9.02 -0.36 -14.36
CA ARG A 71 10.47 -0.25 -14.62
C ARG A 71 11.25 -1.37 -13.95
N ARG A 72 10.94 -1.71 -12.71
CA ARG A 72 11.59 -2.82 -11.99
C ARG A 72 11.34 -4.17 -12.66
N VAL A 73 10.11 -4.41 -13.10
CA VAL A 73 9.74 -5.63 -13.80
C VAL A 73 10.43 -5.69 -15.16
N ARG A 74 10.55 -4.57 -15.88
CA ARG A 74 11.34 -4.47 -17.12
C ARG A 74 12.79 -4.86 -16.86
N ASP A 75 13.44 -4.22 -15.88
CA ASP A 75 14.85 -4.46 -15.57
C ASP A 75 15.08 -5.96 -15.23
N TYR A 76 14.15 -6.56 -14.50
CA TYR A 76 14.17 -8.00 -14.23
C TYR A 76 13.99 -8.83 -15.51
N ALA A 77 13.05 -8.47 -16.38
CA ALA A 77 12.81 -9.17 -17.64
C ALA A 77 14.04 -9.12 -18.59
N GLU A 78 14.74 -7.99 -18.62
CA GLU A 78 15.97 -7.82 -19.41
C GLU A 78 17.14 -8.67 -18.88
N VAL A 79 17.24 -8.83 -17.55
CA VAL A 79 18.36 -9.55 -16.91
C VAL A 79 18.09 -11.05 -16.78
N ARG A 80 16.85 -11.45 -16.50
CA ARG A 80 16.47 -12.83 -16.17
C ARG A 80 15.59 -13.52 -17.20
N GLY A 81 15.20 -12.81 -18.25
CA GLY A 81 14.34 -13.30 -19.32
C GLY A 81 14.80 -12.87 -20.71
N ASP A 82 13.86 -12.76 -21.61
CA ASP A 82 14.03 -12.34 -23.01
C ASP A 82 13.61 -10.86 -23.24
N GLY A 83 13.47 -10.08 -22.18
CA GLY A 83 13.00 -8.69 -22.24
C GLY A 83 11.48 -8.55 -22.35
N VAL A 84 10.72 -9.65 -22.36
CA VAL A 84 9.26 -9.65 -22.46
C VAL A 84 8.65 -9.78 -21.07
N VAL A 85 7.75 -8.85 -20.70
CA VAL A 85 7.01 -8.91 -19.44
C VAL A 85 5.77 -9.78 -19.63
N THR A 86 5.87 -11.01 -19.14
CA THR A 86 4.75 -11.96 -19.00
C THR A 86 4.25 -11.96 -17.56
N LEU A 87 3.12 -12.65 -17.29
CA LEU A 87 2.63 -12.86 -15.93
C LEU A 87 3.68 -13.49 -15.00
N GLY A 88 4.37 -14.54 -15.48
CA GLY A 88 5.42 -15.21 -14.73
C GLY A 88 6.60 -14.30 -14.38
N ILE A 89 7.07 -13.52 -15.36
CA ILE A 89 8.13 -12.52 -15.14
C ILE A 89 7.68 -11.43 -14.17
N ALA A 90 6.44 -10.92 -14.30
CA ALA A 90 5.93 -9.91 -13.42
C ALA A 90 5.88 -10.40 -11.96
N ARG A 91 5.37 -11.61 -11.73
CA ARG A 91 5.32 -12.22 -10.39
C ARG A 91 6.70 -12.42 -9.79
N ALA A 92 7.61 -13.05 -10.52
CA ALA A 92 8.98 -13.29 -10.06
C ALA A 92 9.74 -12.00 -9.74
N ALA A 93 9.56 -10.96 -10.56
CA ALA A 93 10.14 -9.64 -10.29
C ALA A 93 9.55 -9.00 -9.03
N LEU A 94 8.22 -8.99 -8.88
CA LEU A 94 7.55 -8.38 -7.73
C LEU A 94 7.88 -9.10 -6.43
N GLU A 95 8.03 -10.42 -6.46
CA GLU A 95 8.52 -11.23 -5.34
C GLU A 95 9.96 -10.84 -4.95
N LEU A 96 10.87 -10.72 -5.93
CA LEU A 96 12.25 -10.26 -5.69
C LEU A 96 12.29 -8.87 -5.05
N TYR A 97 11.37 -7.98 -5.44
CA TYR A 97 11.25 -6.64 -4.87
C TYR A 97 10.37 -6.58 -3.60
N GLU A 98 10.03 -7.74 -3.05
CA GLU A 98 9.27 -7.89 -1.82
C GLU A 98 7.90 -7.18 -1.85
N VAL A 99 7.25 -7.12 -3.00
CA VAL A 99 5.88 -6.61 -3.17
C VAL A 99 4.93 -7.80 -3.25
N ASP A 100 4.09 -7.96 -2.25
CA ASP A 100 3.15 -9.09 -2.18
C ASP A 100 1.93 -8.93 -3.10
N GLU A 101 1.01 -9.88 -3.06
CA GLU A 101 -0.18 -9.93 -3.94
C GLU A 101 -1.14 -8.75 -3.75
N GLN A 102 -1.19 -8.15 -2.57
CA GLN A 102 -1.98 -6.95 -2.28
C GLN A 102 -1.20 -5.66 -2.47
N GLY A 103 0.07 -5.75 -2.86
CA GLY A 103 0.94 -4.59 -3.05
C GLY A 103 1.62 -4.11 -1.77
N LEU A 104 1.63 -4.88 -0.67
CA LEU A 104 2.40 -4.53 0.51
C LEU A 104 3.89 -4.71 0.23
N ASP A 105 4.68 -3.71 0.60
CA ASP A 105 6.13 -3.80 0.57
C ASP A 105 6.69 -4.30 1.92
N ARG A 106 8.02 -4.33 2.01
CA ARG A 106 8.71 -4.80 3.21
C ARG A 106 8.29 -4.03 4.47
N LEU A 107 8.14 -2.70 4.37
CA LEU A 107 7.77 -1.88 5.53
C LEU A 107 6.33 -2.14 5.96
N ASP A 108 5.38 -2.19 5.03
CA ASP A 108 3.99 -2.47 5.33
C ASP A 108 3.83 -3.82 6.04
N ARG A 109 4.48 -4.85 5.49
CA ARG A 109 4.45 -6.20 6.08
C ARG A 109 5.12 -6.25 7.45
N ALA A 110 6.22 -5.52 7.66
CA ALA A 110 6.87 -5.43 8.96
C ALA A 110 5.98 -4.77 10.01
N VAL A 111 5.31 -3.66 9.63
CA VAL A 111 4.35 -2.95 10.48
C VAL A 111 3.17 -3.86 10.83
N LEU A 112 2.59 -4.53 9.84
CA LEU A 112 1.45 -5.42 10.04
C LEU A 112 1.82 -6.63 10.91
N ALA A 113 2.95 -7.27 10.62
CA ALA A 113 3.46 -8.39 11.40
C ALA A 113 3.77 -8.00 12.85
N ALA A 114 4.37 -6.84 13.09
CA ALA A 114 4.63 -6.35 14.44
C ALA A 114 3.31 -6.10 15.19
N LEU A 115 2.34 -5.44 14.55
CA LEU A 115 1.04 -5.15 15.14
C LEU A 115 0.28 -6.43 15.54
N VAL A 116 0.26 -7.42 14.64
CA VAL A 116 -0.43 -8.70 14.85
C VAL A 116 0.34 -9.60 15.83
N SER A 117 1.61 -9.92 15.51
CA SER A 117 2.35 -10.99 16.20
C SER A 117 2.99 -10.54 17.52
N ARG A 118 3.44 -9.25 17.60
CA ARG A 118 4.08 -8.75 18.83
C ARG A 118 3.10 -8.11 19.79
N PHE A 119 2.05 -7.47 19.25
CA PHE A 119 1.12 -6.68 20.05
C PHE A 119 -0.30 -7.26 20.07
N GLY A 120 -0.51 -8.46 19.57
CA GLY A 120 -1.79 -9.15 19.62
C GLY A 120 -2.94 -8.43 18.92
N GLY A 121 -2.62 -7.62 17.91
CA GLY A 121 -3.57 -6.80 17.16
C GLY A 121 -3.78 -5.39 17.70
N GLY A 122 -3.11 -5.01 18.78
CA GLY A 122 -3.17 -3.67 19.38
C GLY A 122 -4.28 -3.50 20.44
N PRO A 123 -4.54 -2.25 20.87
CA PRO A 123 -4.08 -0.97 20.32
C PRO A 123 -2.61 -0.64 20.67
N VAL A 124 -1.87 -0.09 19.72
CA VAL A 124 -0.45 0.27 19.86
C VAL A 124 -0.21 1.72 19.46
N GLY A 125 0.58 2.45 20.26
CA GLY A 125 1.02 3.80 19.91
C GLY A 125 1.98 3.79 18.71
N LEU A 126 1.96 4.89 17.92
CA LEU A 126 2.80 5.04 16.74
C LEU A 126 4.29 4.86 17.05
N SER A 127 4.79 5.54 18.10
CA SER A 127 6.21 5.48 18.49
C SER A 127 6.64 4.05 18.87
N THR A 128 5.78 3.33 19.60
CA THR A 128 6.06 1.94 19.97
C THR A 128 6.13 1.03 18.74
N LEU A 129 5.20 1.23 17.79
CA LEU A 129 5.15 0.46 16.56
C LEU A 129 6.38 0.75 15.67
N ALA A 130 6.77 2.02 15.55
CA ALA A 130 7.93 2.46 14.80
C ALA A 130 9.23 1.84 15.36
N VAL A 131 9.44 1.91 16.66
CA VAL A 131 10.58 1.25 17.33
C VAL A 131 10.56 -0.28 17.08
N ALA A 132 9.40 -0.90 17.11
CA ALA A 132 9.28 -2.34 16.89
C ALA A 132 9.69 -2.79 15.49
N VAL A 133 9.56 -1.92 14.48
CA VAL A 133 9.96 -2.19 13.09
C VAL A 133 11.31 -1.57 12.70
N GLY A 134 11.94 -0.82 13.61
CA GLY A 134 13.23 -0.18 13.38
C GLY A 134 13.18 1.02 12.44
N GLU A 135 12.06 1.76 12.45
CA GLU A 135 11.82 2.92 11.60
C GLU A 135 11.47 4.17 12.42
N GLU A 136 11.57 5.33 11.78
CA GLU A 136 11.09 6.58 12.35
C GLU A 136 9.55 6.62 12.38
N ALA A 137 8.98 7.22 13.42
CA ALA A 137 7.53 7.31 13.58
C ALA A 137 6.86 8.01 12.40
N GLU A 138 7.46 9.08 11.87
CA GLU A 138 6.96 9.79 10.71
C GLU A 138 6.96 8.92 9.45
N THR A 139 7.98 8.06 9.26
CA THR A 139 8.03 7.11 8.14
C THR A 139 6.86 6.14 8.19
N VAL A 140 6.60 5.55 9.35
CA VAL A 140 5.44 4.65 9.52
C VAL A 140 4.13 5.38 9.26
N GLU A 141 3.96 6.59 9.79
CA GLU A 141 2.73 7.38 9.67
C GLU A 141 2.45 7.86 8.25
N VAL A 142 3.49 8.25 7.50
CA VAL A 142 3.33 8.87 6.18
C VAL A 142 3.42 7.85 5.04
N VAL A 143 4.21 6.78 5.21
CA VAL A 143 4.47 5.82 4.13
C VAL A 143 3.59 4.56 4.24
N ALA A 144 3.61 3.87 5.39
CA ALA A 144 2.93 2.59 5.54
C ALA A 144 1.46 2.74 5.95
N GLU A 145 1.19 3.52 6.99
CA GLU A 145 -0.13 3.59 7.61
C GLU A 145 -1.26 4.00 6.66
N PRO A 146 -1.11 5.01 5.76
CA PRO A 146 -2.19 5.43 4.88
C PRO A 146 -2.62 4.31 3.92
N PHE A 147 -1.68 3.49 3.47
CA PHE A 147 -2.00 2.36 2.62
C PHE A 147 -2.65 1.22 3.42
N LEU A 148 -2.11 0.84 4.56
CA LEU A 148 -2.66 -0.22 5.41
C LEU A 148 -4.08 0.08 5.89
N VAL A 149 -4.36 1.35 6.23
CA VAL A 149 -5.72 1.79 6.60
C VAL A 149 -6.67 1.71 5.42
N ARG A 150 -6.26 2.19 4.25
CA ARG A 150 -7.08 2.13 3.04
C ARG A 150 -7.32 0.70 2.56
N ALA A 151 -6.34 -0.18 2.69
CA ALA A 151 -6.46 -1.60 2.39
C ALA A 151 -7.34 -2.37 3.40
N GLY A 152 -7.80 -1.68 4.45
CA GLY A 152 -8.63 -2.31 5.47
C GLY A 152 -7.87 -3.24 6.41
N LEU A 153 -6.54 -3.19 6.42
CA LEU A 153 -5.69 -4.06 7.24
C LEU A 153 -5.40 -3.47 8.63
N MET A 154 -5.50 -2.16 8.76
CA MET A 154 -5.26 -1.43 10.00
C MET A 154 -6.35 -0.39 10.24
N ALA A 155 -6.66 -0.12 11.51
CA ALA A 155 -7.54 1.00 11.89
C ALA A 155 -6.85 1.90 12.92
N ARG A 156 -7.17 3.20 12.86
CA ARG A 156 -6.77 4.19 13.86
C ARG A 156 -7.85 4.28 14.94
N THR A 157 -7.47 4.23 16.20
CA THR A 157 -8.34 4.47 17.34
C THR A 157 -7.74 5.54 18.24
N PRO A 158 -8.51 6.15 19.16
CA PRO A 158 -7.97 7.09 20.15
C PRO A 158 -6.86 6.49 21.02
N ARG A 159 -6.85 5.16 21.21
CA ARG A 159 -5.84 4.44 22.00
C ARG A 159 -4.63 3.98 21.18
N GLY A 160 -4.67 4.07 19.86
CA GLY A 160 -3.59 3.65 18.97
C GLY A 160 -4.06 2.89 17.72
N ARG A 161 -3.11 2.22 17.06
CA ARG A 161 -3.32 1.43 15.86
C ARG A 161 -3.76 0.03 16.23
N VAL A 162 -4.74 -0.50 15.52
CA VAL A 162 -5.26 -1.86 15.70
C VAL A 162 -5.28 -2.59 14.36
N ALA A 163 -4.97 -3.88 14.39
CA ALA A 163 -5.13 -4.77 13.25
C ALA A 163 -6.61 -5.12 13.07
N THR A 164 -7.06 -5.18 11.82
CA THR A 164 -8.38 -5.69 11.48
C THR A 164 -8.34 -7.22 11.33
N PRO A 165 -9.48 -7.92 11.30
CA PRO A 165 -9.50 -9.36 10.99
C PRO A 165 -8.78 -9.68 9.68
N ALA A 166 -8.95 -8.84 8.64
CA ALA A 166 -8.28 -9.00 7.35
C ALA A 166 -6.74 -8.96 7.46
N ALA A 167 -6.18 -8.25 8.45
CA ALA A 167 -4.75 -8.26 8.70
C ALA A 167 -4.23 -9.63 9.15
N TRP A 168 -5.00 -10.31 9.98
CA TRP A 168 -4.67 -11.64 10.45
C TRP A 168 -4.73 -12.65 9.30
N GLU A 169 -5.81 -12.60 8.52
CA GLU A 169 -6.01 -13.44 7.33
C GLU A 169 -4.89 -13.23 6.31
N HIS A 170 -4.50 -11.99 6.06
CA HIS A 170 -3.39 -11.64 5.16
C HIS A 170 -2.05 -12.27 5.60
N LEU A 171 -1.81 -12.36 6.90
CA LEU A 171 -0.63 -13.02 7.45
C LEU A 171 -0.78 -14.54 7.60
N GLY A 172 -1.89 -15.12 7.14
CA GLY A 172 -2.17 -16.56 7.26
C GLY A 172 -2.49 -16.99 8.70
N LEU A 173 -2.91 -16.04 9.54
CA LEU A 173 -3.24 -16.27 10.95
C LEU A 173 -4.76 -16.19 11.18
N THR A 174 -5.24 -16.89 12.21
CA THR A 174 -6.64 -16.79 12.62
C THR A 174 -6.84 -15.53 13.48
N PRO A 175 -7.82 -14.66 13.16
CA PRO A 175 -8.16 -13.52 14.00
C PRO A 175 -8.54 -13.97 15.42
N PRO A 176 -8.19 -13.22 16.47
CA PRO A 176 -8.63 -13.53 17.82
C PRO A 176 -10.16 -13.42 17.90
N ASP A 177 -10.78 -14.30 18.66
CA ASP A 177 -12.22 -14.28 18.91
C ASP A 177 -12.58 -13.06 19.80
N LEU A 178 -13.01 -11.98 19.14
CA LEU A 178 -13.40 -10.73 19.82
C LEU A 178 -14.67 -10.88 20.69
N SER A 179 -15.39 -12.01 20.58
CA SER A 179 -16.55 -12.30 21.44
C SER A 179 -16.14 -12.66 22.88
N ARG A 180 -14.84 -12.96 23.09
CA ARG A 180 -14.24 -13.32 24.38
C ARG A 180 -13.42 -12.17 25.01
N ALA A 181 -13.58 -10.94 24.57
CA ALA A 181 -12.99 -9.82 25.29
C ALA A 181 -13.46 -9.89 26.76
N PRO A 182 -12.57 -9.94 27.77
CA PRO A 182 -12.99 -9.92 29.16
C PRO A 182 -13.84 -8.67 29.38
N GLY A 183 -15.05 -8.89 29.90
CA GLY A 183 -16.03 -7.84 30.14
C GLY A 183 -15.40 -6.67 30.86
N THR A 184 -15.86 -5.49 30.52
CA THR A 184 -15.56 -4.24 31.21
C THR A 184 -15.61 -4.43 32.73
N LEU A 185 -14.45 -4.36 33.37
CA LEU A 185 -14.33 -4.33 34.84
C LEU A 185 -14.81 -2.98 35.41
N PHE A 186 -15.96 -2.49 34.99
CA PHE A 186 -16.64 -1.35 35.59
C PHE A 186 -18.15 -1.54 35.36
N GLU A 187 -18.80 -2.30 36.21
CA GLU A 187 -20.09 -1.97 36.76
C GLU A 187 -19.91 -1.25 38.12
#